data_2a84a8992b26f02175d9bf9b57924f87
#
_entry.id   2a84a8992b26f02175d9bf9b57924f87
#
_cell.length_a   1.000
_cell.length_b   1.000
_cell.length_c   1.000
_cell.angle_alpha   90.00
_cell.angle_beta   90.00
_cell.angle_gamma   90.00
#
_symmetry.space_group_name_H-M   'P 1'
#
loop_
_entity.id
_entity.type
_entity.pdbx_description
1 polymer ?
#
loop_
_entity_poly.entity_id
_entity_poly.type
_entity_poly.pdbx_seq_one_letter_code
_entity_poly.pdbx_strand_id
1 'polypeptide(L)'
;MQVQIAVFGKNKEIVDTLERVINNNEKWKAFCTCTQEELKWFVAVNKVQIVLYSSGIGASELEGVEEWISTYFPTIKQIHHYGGGSGLLKCEIDGVLAGINPISKLEVNLIG
;
A
#
# COMPACT_ATOMS: atom_id res chain seq x y z
N MET A 1 13.96 -9.63 -9.00
CA MET A 1 13.73 -9.19 -7.62
C MET A 1 12.28 -8.71 -7.50
N GLN A 2 11.58 -9.20 -6.48
CA GLN A 2 10.18 -8.83 -6.31
C GLN A 2 10.02 -7.56 -5.49
N VAL A 3 9.03 -6.74 -5.88
CA VAL A 3 8.64 -5.58 -5.09
C VAL A 3 7.83 -6.07 -3.89
N GLN A 4 8.24 -5.72 -2.70
CA GLN A 4 7.56 -6.13 -1.47
C GLN A 4 6.52 -5.10 -1.06
N ILE A 5 5.28 -5.57 -0.91
CA ILE A 5 4.13 -4.74 -0.61
C ILE A 5 3.50 -5.25 0.68
N ALA A 6 3.42 -4.40 1.71
CA ALA A 6 2.73 -4.73 2.94
C ALA A 6 1.30 -4.20 2.83
N VAL A 7 0.33 -5.09 2.96
CA VAL A 7 -1.10 -4.74 2.91
C VAL A 7 -1.62 -4.69 4.34
N PHE A 8 -2.13 -3.53 4.73
CA PHE A 8 -2.68 -3.31 6.07
C PHE A 8 -4.17 -2.98 5.99
N GLY A 9 -5.00 -3.74 6.69
CA GLY A 9 -6.43 -3.50 6.74
C GLY A 9 -7.07 -4.33 7.82
N LYS A 10 -8.27 -3.93 8.26
CA LYS A 10 -8.98 -4.62 9.34
C LYS A 10 -9.97 -5.66 8.83
N ASN A 11 -10.35 -5.60 7.57
CA ASN A 11 -11.23 -6.61 6.98
C ASN A 11 -10.40 -7.71 6.35
N LYS A 12 -10.33 -8.86 7.02
CA LYS A 12 -9.48 -9.97 6.59
C LYS A 12 -9.82 -10.46 5.19
N GLU A 13 -11.09 -10.52 4.83
CA GLU A 13 -11.50 -10.98 3.50
C GLU A 13 -10.97 -10.09 2.40
N ILE A 14 -11.04 -8.78 2.61
CA ILE A 14 -10.55 -7.80 1.64
C ILE A 14 -9.03 -7.87 1.55
N VAL A 15 -8.37 -7.95 2.69
CA VAL A 15 -6.90 -8.03 2.75
C VAL A 15 -6.41 -9.31 2.05
N ASP A 16 -7.06 -10.44 2.30
CA ASP A 16 -6.71 -11.70 1.66
C ASP A 16 -6.91 -11.63 0.14
N THR A 17 -7.97 -10.97 -0.30
CA THR A 17 -8.23 -10.79 -1.72
C THR A 17 -7.15 -9.93 -2.37
N LEU A 18 -6.76 -8.84 -1.73
CA LEU A 18 -5.70 -7.98 -2.23
C LEU A 18 -4.36 -8.73 -2.31
N GLU A 19 -4.05 -9.52 -1.30
CA GLU A 19 -2.84 -10.35 -1.31
C GLU A 19 -2.82 -11.28 -2.51
N ARG A 20 -3.93 -11.96 -2.77
CA ARG A 20 -4.03 -12.88 -3.89
C ARG A 20 -3.85 -12.16 -5.22
N VAL A 21 -4.52 -11.02 -5.38
CA VAL A 21 -4.42 -10.23 -6.60
C VAL A 21 -3.00 -9.74 -6.83
N ILE A 22 -2.36 -9.24 -5.80
CA ILE A 22 -0.98 -8.75 -5.89
C ILE A 22 -0.02 -9.89 -6.22
N ASN A 23 -0.17 -11.03 -5.54
CA ASN A 23 0.72 -12.17 -5.73
C ASN A 23 0.55 -12.87 -7.09
N ASN A 24 -0.52 -12.55 -7.83
CA ASN A 24 -0.68 -13.03 -9.19
C ASN A 24 0.33 -12.38 -10.15
N ASN A 25 0.91 -11.28 -9.75
CA ASN A 25 1.95 -10.61 -10.55
C ASN A 25 3.32 -11.11 -10.07
N GLU A 26 4.08 -11.72 -10.99
CA GLU A 26 5.39 -12.30 -10.66
C GLU A 26 6.39 -11.29 -10.09
N LYS A 27 6.22 -10.02 -10.40
CA LYS A 27 7.13 -8.97 -9.98
C LYS A 27 6.82 -8.43 -8.59
N TRP A 28 5.69 -8.83 -8.00
CA TRP A 28 5.22 -8.31 -6.72
C TRP A 28 5.05 -9.41 -5.71
N LYS A 29 5.26 -9.08 -4.46
CA LYS A 29 4.98 -9.99 -3.34
C LYS A 29 4.26 -9.22 -2.25
N ALA A 30 3.07 -9.68 -1.89
CA ALA A 30 2.27 -9.07 -0.85
C ALA A 30 2.41 -9.82 0.47
N PHE A 31 2.39 -9.07 1.55
CA PHE A 31 2.33 -9.60 2.91
C PHE A 31 1.16 -8.90 3.60
N CYS A 32 0.24 -9.69 4.14
CA CYS A 32 -0.96 -9.19 4.79
C CYS A 32 -0.74 -8.94 6.27
N THR A 33 -1.20 -7.80 6.76
CA THR A 33 -1.23 -7.52 8.18
C THR A 33 -2.59 -6.96 8.57
N CYS A 34 -3.04 -7.31 9.77
CA CYS A 34 -4.30 -6.80 10.32
C CYS A 34 -4.10 -5.97 11.58
N THR A 35 -2.88 -5.90 12.09
CA THR A 35 -2.55 -5.09 13.26
C THR A 35 -1.39 -4.18 12.94
N GLN A 36 -1.36 -3.02 13.59
CA GLN A 36 -0.25 -2.09 13.37
C GLN A 36 1.07 -2.63 13.92
N GLU A 37 1.03 -3.46 14.95
CA GLU A 37 2.22 -4.09 15.50
C GLU A 37 2.88 -5.00 14.47
N GLU A 38 2.09 -5.84 13.81
CA GLU A 38 2.58 -6.70 12.74
C GLU A 38 3.16 -5.90 11.60
N LEU A 39 2.45 -4.85 11.19
CA LEU A 39 2.89 -4.00 10.10
C LEU A 39 4.24 -3.36 10.42
N LYS A 40 4.35 -2.79 11.60
CA LYS A 40 5.58 -2.13 12.02
C LYS A 40 6.76 -3.10 12.10
N TRP A 41 6.51 -4.29 12.63
CA TRP A 41 7.54 -5.32 12.69
C TRP A 41 7.98 -5.72 11.29
N PHE A 42 7.02 -5.99 10.41
CA PHE A 42 7.33 -6.43 9.04
C PHE A 42 8.13 -5.37 8.29
N VAL A 43 7.73 -4.12 8.39
CA VAL A 43 8.43 -3.01 7.73
C VAL A 43 9.85 -2.84 8.29
N ALA A 44 10.03 -3.08 9.59
CA ALA A 44 11.33 -2.92 10.22
C ALA A 44 12.33 -4.00 9.82
N VAL A 45 11.87 -5.22 9.56
CA VAL A 45 12.78 -6.35 9.30
C VAL A 45 12.88 -6.74 7.82
N ASN A 46 12.07 -6.15 6.96
CA ASN A 46 12.07 -6.44 5.53
C ASN A 46 12.22 -5.16 4.71
N LYS A 47 12.66 -5.33 3.46
CA LYS A 47 12.79 -4.18 2.55
C LYS A 47 11.45 -3.95 1.85
N VAL A 48 10.52 -3.35 2.57
CA VAL A 48 9.20 -3.04 2.03
C VAL A 48 9.30 -1.79 1.17
N GLN A 49 8.74 -1.84 -0.02
CA GLN A 49 8.75 -0.72 -0.94
C GLN A 49 7.43 0.05 -0.95
N ILE A 50 6.32 -0.66 -0.68
CA ILE A 50 4.99 -0.07 -0.69
C ILE A 50 4.21 -0.57 0.52
N VAL A 51 3.49 0.33 1.19
CA VAL A 51 2.47 -0.02 2.18
C VAL A 51 1.13 0.34 1.57
N LEU A 52 0.26 -0.64 1.46
CA LEU A 52 -1.07 -0.48 0.89
C LEU A 52 -2.10 -0.53 2.01
N TYR A 53 -2.85 0.56 2.17
CA TYR A 53 -3.89 0.63 3.18
C TYR A 53 -5.23 0.23 2.58
N SER A 54 -5.88 -0.74 3.18
CA SER A 54 -7.20 -1.21 2.80
C SER A 54 -8.25 -0.53 3.68
N SER A 55 -9.52 -0.81 3.43
CA SER A 55 -10.61 -0.23 4.20
C SER A 55 -10.72 -0.82 5.60
N GLY A 56 -11.47 -0.14 6.47
CA GLY A 56 -11.76 -0.61 7.81
C GLY A 56 -10.80 -0.15 8.89
N ILE A 57 -9.75 0.60 8.53
CA ILE A 57 -8.81 1.15 9.52
C ILE A 57 -9.41 2.43 10.09
N GLY A 58 -9.43 2.55 11.42
CA GLY A 58 -9.90 3.77 12.06
C GLY A 58 -9.02 4.97 11.71
N ALA A 59 -9.63 6.15 11.62
CA ALA A 59 -8.92 7.35 11.19
C ALA A 59 -7.69 7.66 12.05
N SER A 60 -7.81 7.54 13.37
CA SER A 60 -6.69 7.81 14.28
C SER A 60 -5.55 6.80 14.11
N GLU A 61 -5.89 5.54 13.93
CA GLU A 61 -4.91 4.48 13.74
C GLU A 61 -4.18 4.67 12.41
N LEU A 62 -4.92 4.96 11.35
CA LEU A 62 -4.36 5.18 10.04
C LEU A 62 -3.39 6.36 10.03
N GLU A 63 -3.80 7.47 10.62
CA GLU A 63 -2.97 8.67 10.72
C GLU A 63 -1.68 8.39 11.48
N GLY A 64 -1.76 7.68 12.61
CA GLY A 64 -0.60 7.33 13.40
C GLY A 64 0.38 6.44 12.65
N VAL A 65 -0.13 5.45 11.92
CA VAL A 65 0.71 4.54 11.15
C VAL A 65 1.36 5.28 9.98
N GLU A 66 0.61 6.10 9.27
CA GLU A 66 1.15 6.90 8.17
C GLU A 66 2.27 7.81 8.63
N GLU A 67 2.08 8.47 9.75
CA GLU A 67 3.08 9.36 10.32
C GLU A 67 4.33 8.57 10.73
N TRP A 68 4.15 7.42 11.35
CA TRP A 68 5.26 6.58 11.77
C TRP A 68 6.10 6.15 10.58
N ILE A 69 5.46 5.69 9.51
CA ILE A 69 6.17 5.27 8.29
C ILE A 69 6.86 6.46 7.64
N SER A 70 6.18 7.59 7.53
CA SER A 70 6.77 8.79 6.93
C SER A 70 8.00 9.28 7.70
N THR A 71 7.99 9.11 9.02
CA THR A 71 9.08 9.56 9.88
C THR A 71 10.29 8.63 9.81
N TYR A 72 10.06 7.33 9.92
CA TYR A 72 11.15 6.35 10.06
C TYR A 72 11.51 5.66 8.76
N PHE A 73 10.59 5.61 7.80
CA PHE A 73 10.81 4.94 6.51
C PHE A 73 10.30 5.82 5.37
N PRO A 74 10.87 7.01 5.19
CA PRO A 74 10.32 7.98 4.21
C PRO A 74 10.43 7.54 2.76
N THR A 75 11.22 6.51 2.47
CA THR A 75 11.32 5.99 1.10
C THR A 75 10.21 5.03 0.74
N ILE A 76 9.47 4.52 1.73
CA ILE A 76 8.34 3.64 1.47
C ILE A 76 7.19 4.45 0.90
N LYS A 77 6.63 3.98 -0.21
CA LYS A 77 5.46 4.60 -0.81
C LYS A 77 4.21 4.09 -0.12
N GLN A 78 3.25 4.98 0.12
CA GLN A 78 2.01 4.64 0.81
C GLN A 78 0.84 4.86 -0.14
N ILE A 79 -0.01 3.84 -0.26
CA ILE A 79 -1.18 3.87 -1.15
C ILE A 79 -2.42 3.58 -0.33
N HIS A 80 -3.48 4.36 -0.55
CA HIS A 80 -4.79 4.11 0.03
C HIS A 80 -5.68 3.49 -1.04
N HIS A 81 -6.09 2.24 -0.83
CA HIS A 81 -6.93 1.53 -1.79
C HIS A 81 -8.25 1.15 -1.13
N TYR A 82 -9.33 1.78 -1.56
CA TYR A 82 -10.65 1.61 -0.94
C TYR A 82 -11.66 0.94 -1.86
N GLY A 83 -11.21 0.23 -2.88
CA GLY A 83 -12.07 -0.45 -3.83
C GLY A 83 -11.62 -0.20 -5.25
N GLY A 84 -12.44 -0.58 -6.23
CA GLY A 84 -12.17 -0.33 -7.63
C GLY A 84 -11.58 -1.49 -8.41
N GLY A 85 -11.44 -2.64 -7.79
CA GLY A 85 -11.02 -3.85 -8.48
C GLY A 85 -9.54 -3.95 -8.78
N SER A 86 -9.14 -5.06 -9.40
CA SER A 86 -7.73 -5.40 -9.63
C SER A 86 -7.05 -4.51 -10.66
N GLY A 87 -7.80 -4.01 -11.64
CA GLY A 87 -7.22 -3.11 -12.64
C GLY A 87 -6.77 -1.80 -12.04
N LEU A 88 -7.58 -1.21 -11.17
CA LEU A 88 -7.22 0.03 -10.49
C LEU A 88 -6.03 -0.20 -9.56
N LEU A 89 -6.03 -1.31 -8.83
CA LEU A 89 -4.93 -1.66 -7.94
C LEU A 89 -3.61 -1.73 -8.69
N LYS A 90 -3.61 -2.40 -9.84
CA LYS A 90 -2.43 -2.50 -10.68
C LYS A 90 -1.94 -1.12 -11.12
N CYS A 91 -2.85 -0.25 -11.55
CA CYS A 91 -2.50 1.10 -11.96
C CYS A 91 -1.91 1.92 -10.81
N GLU A 92 -2.45 1.78 -9.62
CA GLU A 92 -1.94 2.48 -8.45
C GLU A 92 -0.52 2.05 -8.11
N ILE A 93 -0.27 0.75 -8.12
CA ILE A 93 1.06 0.22 -7.81
C ILE A 93 2.07 0.60 -8.90
N ASP A 94 1.70 0.43 -10.17
CA ASP A 94 2.59 0.78 -11.28
C ASP A 94 2.91 2.28 -11.27
N GLY A 95 1.92 3.12 -10.97
CA GLY A 95 2.12 4.55 -10.88
C GLY A 95 3.11 4.95 -9.81
N VAL A 96 2.99 4.34 -8.63
CA VAL A 96 3.89 4.61 -7.51
C VAL A 96 5.31 4.14 -7.82
N LEU A 97 5.44 2.96 -8.43
CA LEU A 97 6.76 2.43 -8.81
C LEU A 97 7.44 3.28 -9.87
N ALA A 98 6.66 3.92 -10.73
CA ALA A 98 7.19 4.83 -11.73
C ALA A 98 7.50 6.22 -11.16
N GLY A 99 7.27 6.44 -9.86
CA GLY A 99 7.49 7.73 -9.23
C GLY A 99 6.36 8.72 -9.42
N ILE A 100 5.20 8.25 -9.88
CA ILE A 100 4.04 9.11 -10.13
C ILE A 100 3.02 8.88 -9.02
N ASN A 101 2.74 9.94 -8.26
CA ASN A 101 1.68 9.90 -7.26
C ASN A 101 0.35 10.06 -7.98
N PRO A 102 -0.67 9.21 -7.70
CA PRO A 102 -1.98 9.33 -8.35
C PRO A 102 -2.61 10.72 -8.23
N ILE A 103 -2.44 11.38 -7.09
CA ILE A 103 -2.95 12.74 -6.89
C ILE A 103 -2.20 13.73 -7.76
N SER A 104 -0.88 13.62 -7.83
CA SER A 104 -0.05 14.47 -8.68
C SER A 104 -0.40 14.29 -10.16
N LYS A 105 -0.70 13.07 -10.55
CA LYS A 105 -1.12 12.78 -11.92
C LYS A 105 -2.42 13.51 -12.26
N LEU A 106 -3.36 13.55 -11.33
CA LEU A 106 -4.62 14.28 -11.52
C LEU A 106 -4.35 15.78 -11.66
N GLU A 107 -3.46 16.31 -10.84
CA GLU A 107 -3.08 17.73 -10.91
C GLU A 107 -2.47 18.08 -12.26
N VAL A 108 -1.60 17.23 -12.76
CA VAL A 108 -1.00 17.41 -14.09
C VAL A 108 -2.06 17.44 -15.17
N ASN A 109 -3.04 16.54 -15.09
CA ASN A 109 -4.13 16.52 -16.05
C ASN A 109 -4.98 17.78 -16.00
N LEU A 110 -5.15 18.37 -14.84
CA LEU A 110 -5.91 19.61 -14.69
C LEU A 110 -5.16 20.81 -15.24
N ILE A 111 -3.85 20.79 -15.13
CA ILE A 111 -3.01 21.87 -15.61
C ILE A 111 -2.78 21.77 -17.12
N GLY A 112 -2.59 20.55 -17.56
CA GLY A 112 -2.28 20.27 -18.95
C GLY A 112 -3.47 20.04 -19.80
#